data_41342815c3a4a73da9c8a7dc1805904b
#
_entry.id   41342815c3a4a73da9c8a7dc1805904b
#
_cell.length_a   1.000
_cell.length_b   1.000
_cell.length_c   1.000
_cell.angle_alpha   90.00
_cell.angle_beta   90.00
_cell.angle_gamma   90.00
#
_symmetry.space_group_name_H-M   'P 1'
#
loop_
_entity.id
_entity.type
_entity.pdbx_description
1 polymer ?
#
loop_
_entity_poly.entity_id
_entity_poly.type
_entity_poly.pdbx_seq_one_letter_code
_entity_poly.pdbx_strand_id
1 'polypeptide(L)'
;GKLFGTDGARGVAGKDLTPELAMQIGRAAAAVLAGKTQHRPRFIIGKDTRISGDMLESALAAGLCSVGADVELLGVIPTPAVAHLVRKYGADAGVVISASHNPVEFNGIKLFGGEGYKLPDEVEEEIEHHVFNNGAELTLCTGTAIGTVRRVDTALSDYVDYLAKAIGADLTGLNIAIDCANGAASEAAGLLFPRLGAACRFIGTDPDGGNINEGCGSTHLDKLAKYVVDNGLDCGVAFDGDADRCLAVDEKGREIDGDKIIAILAKDLKDAGKLPEDTAVVTVMSNLG
;
A
#
# COMPACT_ATOMS: atom_id res chain seq x y z
N GLY A 1 0.77 -0.15 -21.73
CA GLY A 1 0.28 1.21 -21.45
C GLY A 1 1.37 2.25 -21.50
N LYS A 2 0.99 3.49 -21.67
CA LYS A 2 1.93 4.63 -21.65
C LYS A 2 1.93 5.34 -20.29
N LEU A 3 0.87 5.19 -19.50
CA LEU A 3 0.66 5.82 -18.21
C LEU A 3 0.78 4.81 -17.06
N PHE A 4 0.02 3.72 -17.15
CA PHE A 4 0.07 2.66 -16.14
C PHE A 4 1.14 1.63 -16.49
N GLY A 5 2.14 1.51 -15.60
CA GLY A 5 3.11 0.41 -15.61
C GLY A 5 2.66 -0.71 -14.67
N THR A 6 3.54 -1.66 -14.40
CA THR A 6 3.31 -2.75 -13.45
C THR A 6 2.90 -2.23 -12.06
N ASP A 7 3.40 -1.06 -11.67
CA ASP A 7 3.20 -0.45 -10.36
C ASP A 7 2.31 0.81 -10.38
N GLY A 8 1.43 0.94 -11.34
CA GLY A 8 0.56 2.10 -11.51
C GLY A 8 1.22 3.27 -12.28
N ALA A 9 0.59 4.43 -12.25
CA ALA A 9 1.12 5.66 -12.83
C ALA A 9 2.11 6.29 -11.86
N ARG A 10 3.41 6.34 -12.21
CA ARG A 10 4.50 6.88 -11.37
C ARG A 10 5.23 8.02 -12.05
N GLY A 11 5.73 8.97 -11.26
CA GLY A 11 6.58 10.06 -11.73
C GLY A 11 7.01 10.99 -10.61
N VAL A 12 7.80 11.99 -10.97
CA VAL A 12 8.15 13.10 -10.04
C VAL A 12 6.89 13.91 -9.78
N ALA A 13 6.49 13.98 -8.51
CA ALA A 13 5.28 14.69 -8.11
C ALA A 13 5.37 16.20 -8.42
N GLY A 14 4.33 16.75 -9.03
CA GLY A 14 4.29 18.14 -9.46
C GLY A 14 4.99 18.40 -10.80
N LYS A 15 5.67 17.42 -11.38
CA LYS A 15 6.32 17.52 -12.69
C LYS A 15 5.75 16.52 -13.70
N ASP A 16 5.94 15.24 -13.43
CA ASP A 16 5.45 14.14 -14.28
C ASP A 16 4.05 13.69 -13.83
N LEU A 17 3.87 13.56 -12.51
CA LEU A 17 2.59 13.27 -11.86
C LEU A 17 2.05 14.56 -11.25
N THR A 18 1.29 15.32 -12.05
CA THR A 18 0.73 16.61 -11.65
C THR A 18 -0.66 16.46 -11.03
N PRO A 19 -1.16 17.47 -10.29
CA PRO A 19 -2.55 17.47 -9.80
C PRO A 19 -3.58 17.34 -10.93
N GLU A 20 -3.32 17.97 -12.08
CA GLU A 20 -4.20 17.89 -13.25
C GLU A 20 -4.27 16.46 -13.78
N LEU A 21 -3.12 15.75 -13.84
CA LEU A 21 -3.08 14.36 -14.26
C LEU A 21 -3.81 13.45 -13.24
N ALA A 22 -3.61 13.68 -11.95
CA ALA A 22 -4.32 12.95 -10.90
C ALA A 22 -5.84 13.14 -11.00
N MET A 23 -6.29 14.36 -11.25
CA MET A 23 -7.72 14.67 -11.47
C MET A 23 -8.25 13.97 -12.73
N GLN A 24 -7.49 13.96 -13.82
CA GLN A 24 -7.86 13.25 -15.06
C GLN A 24 -7.95 11.74 -14.84
N ILE A 25 -6.99 11.13 -14.11
CA ILE A 25 -7.03 9.72 -13.73
C ILE A 25 -8.31 9.44 -12.93
N GLY A 26 -8.65 10.28 -11.95
CA GLY A 26 -9.86 10.14 -11.15
C GLY A 26 -11.13 10.17 -12.00
N ARG A 27 -11.26 11.14 -12.90
CA ARG A 27 -12.40 11.23 -13.84
C ARG A 27 -12.52 9.99 -14.71
N ALA A 28 -11.40 9.58 -15.33
CA ALA A 28 -11.36 8.44 -16.22
C ALA A 28 -11.72 7.13 -15.49
N ALA A 29 -11.12 6.90 -14.31
CA ALA A 29 -11.39 5.71 -13.50
C ALA A 29 -12.86 5.63 -13.08
N ALA A 30 -13.44 6.73 -12.60
CA ALA A 30 -14.85 6.75 -12.22
C ALA A 30 -15.79 6.52 -13.42
N ALA A 31 -15.50 7.12 -14.56
CA ALA A 31 -16.32 6.96 -15.77
C ALA A 31 -16.30 5.51 -16.28
N VAL A 32 -15.10 4.90 -16.34
CA VAL A 32 -14.94 3.50 -16.79
C VAL A 32 -15.66 2.54 -15.84
N LEU A 33 -15.54 2.74 -14.52
CA LEU A 33 -16.21 1.88 -13.54
C LEU A 33 -17.71 2.13 -13.45
N ALA A 34 -18.19 3.37 -13.64
CA ALA A 34 -19.63 3.68 -13.70
C ALA A 34 -20.31 2.91 -14.84
N GLY A 35 -19.64 2.71 -15.97
CA GLY A 35 -20.14 1.88 -17.06
C GLY A 35 -20.28 0.40 -16.73
N LYS A 36 -19.65 -0.05 -15.63
CA LYS A 36 -19.60 -1.47 -15.20
C LYS A 36 -20.47 -1.74 -13.95
N THR A 37 -21.01 -0.70 -13.31
CA THR A 37 -21.86 -0.81 -12.12
C THR A 37 -23.26 -0.28 -12.40
N GLN A 38 -24.27 -0.74 -11.64
CA GLN A 38 -25.66 -0.24 -11.71
C GLN A 38 -25.97 0.75 -10.59
N HIS A 39 -24.98 1.19 -9.84
CA HIS A 39 -25.07 2.14 -8.75
C HIS A 39 -23.97 3.19 -8.88
N ARG A 40 -24.03 4.22 -8.05
CA ARG A 40 -22.98 5.23 -7.97
C ARG A 40 -21.66 4.58 -7.54
N PRO A 41 -20.58 4.72 -8.32
CA PRO A 41 -19.30 4.12 -7.98
C PRO A 41 -18.76 4.65 -6.65
N ARG A 42 -18.18 3.78 -5.84
CA ARG A 42 -17.54 4.10 -4.57
C ARG A 42 -16.07 3.76 -4.61
N PHE A 43 -15.23 4.73 -4.30
CA PHE A 43 -13.79 4.59 -4.25
C PHE A 43 -13.27 4.77 -2.82
N ILE A 44 -12.29 3.97 -2.44
CA ILE A 44 -11.49 4.21 -1.24
C ILE A 44 -10.10 4.67 -1.64
N ILE A 45 -9.51 5.62 -0.92
CA ILE A 45 -8.17 6.15 -1.21
C ILE A 45 -7.32 6.08 0.05
N GLY A 46 -6.18 5.37 -0.04
CA GLY A 46 -5.11 5.38 0.95
C GLY A 46 -3.84 5.98 0.37
N LYS A 47 -2.94 6.42 1.24
CA LYS A 47 -1.66 7.01 0.83
C LYS A 47 -0.55 6.69 1.81
N ASP A 48 0.70 6.88 1.38
CA ASP A 48 1.85 6.88 2.24
C ASP A 48 2.10 8.28 2.86
N THR A 49 3.23 8.48 3.48
CA THR A 49 3.56 9.68 4.25
C THR A 49 4.18 10.81 3.44
N ARG A 50 4.30 10.69 2.11
CA ARG A 50 4.89 11.71 1.24
C ARG A 50 4.11 13.00 1.30
N ILE A 51 4.81 14.13 1.37
CA ILE A 51 4.20 15.47 1.39
C ILE A 51 3.31 15.73 0.17
N SER A 52 3.63 15.15 -0.99
CA SER A 52 2.83 15.27 -2.21
C SER A 52 1.52 14.46 -2.16
N GLY A 53 1.34 13.59 -1.15
CA GLY A 53 0.15 12.74 -1.01
C GLY A 53 -1.14 13.52 -0.89
N ASP A 54 -1.19 14.56 -0.05
CA ASP A 54 -2.39 15.38 0.17
C ASP A 54 -2.83 16.14 -1.10
N MET A 55 -1.87 16.66 -1.86
CA MET A 55 -2.12 17.34 -3.13
C MET A 55 -2.75 16.38 -4.15
N LEU A 56 -2.14 15.20 -4.31
CA LEU A 56 -2.61 14.21 -5.29
C LEU A 56 -3.95 13.60 -4.87
N GLU A 57 -4.14 13.30 -3.58
CA GLU A 57 -5.41 12.81 -3.02
C GLU A 57 -6.55 13.77 -3.28
N SER A 58 -6.33 15.07 -3.02
CA SER A 58 -7.34 16.11 -3.22
C SER A 58 -7.73 16.24 -4.69
N ALA A 59 -6.75 16.23 -5.60
CA ALA A 59 -6.98 16.32 -7.04
C ALA A 59 -7.71 15.08 -7.57
N LEU A 60 -7.28 13.89 -7.17
CA LEU A 60 -7.91 12.63 -7.55
C LEU A 60 -9.36 12.57 -7.06
N ALA A 61 -9.61 12.91 -5.79
CA ALA A 61 -10.96 12.93 -5.21
C ALA A 61 -11.88 13.94 -5.94
N ALA A 62 -11.37 15.13 -6.28
CA ALA A 62 -12.12 16.09 -7.07
C ALA A 62 -12.48 15.53 -8.45
N GLY A 63 -11.54 14.83 -9.11
CA GLY A 63 -11.78 14.15 -10.37
C GLY A 63 -12.89 13.11 -10.28
N LEU A 64 -12.80 12.21 -9.32
CA LEU A 64 -13.79 11.17 -9.04
C LEU A 64 -15.20 11.76 -8.80
N CYS A 65 -15.29 12.73 -7.90
CA CYS A 65 -16.56 13.36 -7.56
C CYS A 65 -17.18 14.11 -8.73
N SER A 66 -16.37 14.71 -9.62
CA SER A 66 -16.86 15.52 -10.75
C SER A 66 -17.66 14.69 -11.76
N VAL A 67 -17.50 13.39 -11.79
CA VAL A 67 -18.24 12.43 -12.63
C VAL A 67 -19.15 11.51 -11.82
N GLY A 68 -19.43 11.86 -10.57
CA GLY A 68 -20.48 11.25 -9.75
C GLY A 68 -20.06 10.10 -8.85
N ALA A 69 -18.77 9.80 -8.72
CA ALA A 69 -18.30 8.77 -7.77
C ALA A 69 -18.20 9.32 -6.35
N ASP A 70 -18.55 8.50 -5.36
CA ASP A 70 -18.33 8.81 -3.95
C ASP A 70 -16.94 8.32 -3.52
N VAL A 71 -16.29 9.07 -2.63
CA VAL A 71 -14.90 8.85 -2.20
C VAL A 71 -14.82 8.73 -0.68
N GLU A 72 -14.12 7.70 -0.23
CA GLU A 72 -13.77 7.48 1.16
C GLU A 72 -12.26 7.59 1.35
N LEU A 73 -11.81 8.57 2.14
CA LEU A 73 -10.40 8.79 2.43
C LEU A 73 -10.00 7.96 3.65
N LEU A 74 -9.03 7.07 3.48
CA LEU A 74 -8.52 6.17 4.53
C LEU A 74 -7.36 6.79 5.31
N GLY A 75 -6.77 7.88 4.81
CA GLY A 75 -5.57 8.49 5.38
C GLY A 75 -4.28 7.72 5.04
N VAL A 76 -3.28 7.86 5.90
CA VAL A 76 -2.01 7.14 5.77
C VAL A 76 -2.23 5.69 6.20
N ILE A 77 -2.03 4.77 5.24
CA ILE A 77 -2.30 3.35 5.45
C ILE A 77 -1.46 2.50 4.49
N PRO A 78 -0.99 1.30 4.88
CA PRO A 78 -0.28 0.38 3.99
C PRO A 78 -1.03 0.03 2.71
N THR A 79 -0.30 -0.14 1.60
CA THR A 79 -0.88 -0.59 0.33
C THR A 79 -1.74 -1.86 0.47
N PRO A 80 -1.30 -2.93 1.17
CA PRO A 80 -2.13 -4.12 1.35
C PRO A 80 -3.40 -3.86 2.18
N ALA A 81 -3.43 -2.81 3.00
CA ALA A 81 -4.65 -2.41 3.70
C ALA A 81 -5.74 -1.95 2.75
N VAL A 82 -5.40 -1.16 1.73
CA VAL A 82 -6.36 -0.72 0.71
C VAL A 82 -6.92 -1.91 -0.06
N ALA A 83 -6.06 -2.85 -0.47
CA ALA A 83 -6.48 -4.09 -1.15
C ALA A 83 -7.43 -4.96 -0.29
N HIS A 84 -7.24 -4.97 1.04
CA HIS A 84 -8.15 -5.65 1.95
C HIS A 84 -9.46 -4.87 2.18
N LEU A 85 -9.35 -3.58 2.44
CA LEU A 85 -10.48 -2.74 2.85
C LEU A 85 -11.45 -2.46 1.69
N VAL A 86 -10.99 -2.44 0.42
CA VAL A 86 -11.89 -2.31 -0.72
C VAL A 86 -12.96 -3.41 -0.70
N ARG A 87 -12.56 -4.64 -0.38
CA ARG A 87 -13.46 -5.79 -0.23
C ARG A 87 -14.32 -5.67 1.04
N LYS A 88 -13.69 -5.34 2.18
CA LYS A 88 -14.38 -5.24 3.46
C LYS A 88 -15.49 -4.19 3.43
N TYR A 89 -15.26 -3.06 2.78
CA TYR A 89 -16.22 -1.96 2.69
C TYR A 89 -17.18 -2.08 1.50
N GLY A 90 -16.97 -3.07 0.62
CA GLY A 90 -17.78 -3.23 -0.59
C GLY A 90 -17.66 -2.03 -1.52
N ALA A 91 -16.46 -1.42 -1.61
CA ALA A 91 -16.19 -0.38 -2.57
C ALA A 91 -15.91 -0.98 -3.96
N ASP A 92 -16.17 -0.23 -5.03
CA ASP A 92 -15.98 -0.70 -6.40
C ASP A 92 -14.51 -0.66 -6.81
N ALA A 93 -13.73 0.26 -6.21
CA ALA A 93 -12.29 0.36 -6.43
C ALA A 93 -11.55 0.91 -5.21
N GLY A 94 -10.29 0.53 -5.11
CA GLY A 94 -9.31 1.09 -4.20
C GLY A 94 -8.22 1.85 -4.95
N VAL A 95 -7.74 2.93 -4.35
CA VAL A 95 -6.62 3.70 -4.88
C VAL A 95 -5.56 3.83 -3.80
N VAL A 96 -4.30 3.65 -4.18
CA VAL A 96 -3.14 3.93 -3.33
C VAL A 96 -2.30 5.02 -3.97
N ILE A 97 -1.99 6.05 -3.20
CA ILE A 97 -1.09 7.14 -3.59
C ILE A 97 0.25 6.90 -2.90
N SER A 98 1.18 6.31 -3.64
CA SER A 98 2.53 5.98 -3.18
C SER A 98 3.46 5.66 -4.35
N ALA A 99 4.77 5.85 -4.13
CA ALA A 99 5.83 5.35 -5.00
C ALA A 99 6.70 4.29 -4.31
N SER A 100 6.14 3.59 -3.29
CA SER A 100 6.79 2.46 -2.59
C SER A 100 8.16 2.86 -2.01
N HIS A 101 9.24 2.24 -2.47
CA HIS A 101 10.60 2.47 -1.98
C HIS A 101 11.36 3.64 -2.63
N ASN A 102 10.73 4.35 -3.57
CA ASN A 102 11.36 5.48 -4.25
C ASN A 102 11.58 6.67 -3.28
N PRO A 103 12.54 7.57 -3.58
CA PRO A 103 12.72 8.82 -2.86
C PRO A 103 11.46 9.70 -2.84
N VAL A 104 11.43 10.69 -1.95
CA VAL A 104 10.24 11.52 -1.67
C VAL A 104 9.73 12.33 -2.86
N GLU A 105 10.60 12.68 -3.80
CA GLU A 105 10.25 13.44 -5.02
C GLU A 105 9.27 12.68 -5.90
N PHE A 106 9.30 11.35 -5.85
CA PHE A 106 8.39 10.49 -6.62
C PHE A 106 7.09 10.26 -5.86
N ASN A 107 6.02 10.08 -6.63
CA ASN A 107 4.77 9.52 -6.14
C ASN A 107 4.13 8.66 -7.24
N GLY A 108 3.03 8.01 -6.92
CA GLY A 108 2.33 7.13 -7.85
C GLY A 108 0.85 6.99 -7.50
N ILE A 109 0.07 6.55 -8.48
CA ILE A 109 -1.35 6.20 -8.31
C ILE A 109 -1.54 4.77 -8.79
N LYS A 110 -1.88 3.87 -7.88
CA LYS A 110 -2.20 2.47 -8.14
C LYS A 110 -3.70 2.25 -8.00
N LEU A 111 -4.30 1.51 -8.91
CA LEU A 111 -5.74 1.20 -8.91
C LEU A 111 -5.97 -0.28 -8.61
N PHE A 112 -6.91 -0.56 -7.73
CA PHE A 112 -7.38 -1.89 -7.37
C PHE A 112 -8.88 -2.00 -7.68
N GLY A 113 -9.30 -3.13 -8.23
CA GLY A 113 -10.71 -3.44 -8.37
C GLY A 113 -11.37 -3.80 -7.03
N GLY A 114 -12.69 -3.90 -7.00
CA GLY A 114 -13.47 -4.25 -5.81
C GLY A 114 -13.09 -5.59 -5.14
N GLU A 115 -12.45 -6.48 -5.88
CA GLU A 115 -11.91 -7.74 -5.36
C GLU A 115 -10.54 -7.61 -4.68
N GLY A 116 -9.96 -6.41 -4.65
CA GLY A 116 -8.67 -6.13 -4.01
C GLY A 116 -7.44 -6.53 -4.84
N TYR A 117 -7.61 -6.81 -6.11
CA TYR A 117 -6.52 -7.07 -7.05
C TYR A 117 -6.27 -5.86 -7.95
N LYS A 118 -5.07 -5.78 -8.53
CA LYS A 118 -4.75 -4.82 -9.59
C LYS A 118 -5.84 -4.89 -10.68
N LEU A 119 -6.22 -3.74 -11.24
CA LEU A 119 -7.15 -3.73 -12.38
C LEU A 119 -6.57 -4.54 -13.55
N PRO A 120 -7.42 -5.24 -14.33
CA PRO A 120 -7.01 -5.85 -15.59
C PRO A 120 -6.41 -4.80 -16.54
N ASP A 121 -5.42 -5.21 -17.34
CA ASP A 121 -4.70 -4.30 -18.25
C ASP A 121 -5.65 -3.62 -19.24
N GLU A 122 -6.69 -4.31 -19.68
CA GLU A 122 -7.72 -3.77 -20.58
C GLU A 122 -8.49 -2.60 -19.92
N VAL A 123 -8.72 -2.67 -18.61
CA VAL A 123 -9.40 -1.60 -17.86
C VAL A 123 -8.46 -0.41 -17.67
N GLU A 124 -7.18 -0.66 -17.38
CA GLU A 124 -6.17 0.40 -17.31
C GLU A 124 -5.99 1.10 -18.66
N GLU A 125 -5.99 0.37 -19.79
CA GLU A 125 -5.92 0.94 -21.15
C GLU A 125 -7.15 1.79 -21.47
N GLU A 126 -8.34 1.39 -21.06
CA GLU A 126 -9.57 2.17 -21.20
C GLU A 126 -9.47 3.48 -20.41
N ILE A 127 -8.96 3.43 -19.19
CA ILE A 127 -8.70 4.62 -18.36
C ILE A 127 -7.67 5.53 -19.04
N GLU A 128 -6.54 4.98 -19.53
CA GLU A 128 -5.52 5.73 -20.25
C GLU A 128 -6.10 6.46 -21.48
N HIS A 129 -6.97 5.78 -22.23
CA HIS A 129 -7.61 6.37 -23.41
C HIS A 129 -8.36 7.66 -23.04
N HIS A 130 -9.14 7.62 -21.96
CA HIS A 130 -9.86 8.82 -21.48
C HIS A 130 -8.90 9.91 -20.96
N VAL A 131 -7.81 9.53 -20.27
CA VAL A 131 -6.81 10.49 -19.79
C VAL A 131 -6.14 11.24 -20.93
N PHE A 132 -5.69 10.51 -21.97
CA PHE A 132 -4.99 11.15 -23.10
C PHE A 132 -5.89 11.96 -24.02
N ASN A 133 -7.17 11.65 -24.06
CA ASN A 133 -8.18 12.46 -24.77
C ASN A 133 -8.72 13.62 -23.92
N ASN A 134 -8.04 13.97 -22.80
CA ASN A 134 -8.43 15.02 -21.85
C ASN A 134 -9.87 14.89 -21.34
N GLY A 135 -10.43 13.67 -21.32
CA GLY A 135 -11.80 13.42 -20.92
C GLY A 135 -12.85 14.15 -21.78
N ALA A 136 -12.52 14.46 -23.04
CA ALA A 136 -13.39 15.22 -23.93
C ALA A 136 -14.79 14.60 -24.12
N GLU A 137 -14.92 13.30 -23.85
CA GLU A 137 -16.19 12.55 -23.93
C GLU A 137 -16.89 12.42 -22.57
N LEU A 138 -16.28 12.89 -21.47
CA LEU A 138 -16.82 12.71 -20.13
C LEU A 138 -17.74 13.88 -19.75
N THR A 139 -19.00 13.55 -19.48
CA THR A 139 -19.96 14.54 -18.98
C THR A 139 -19.78 14.75 -17.47
N LEU A 140 -19.53 16.01 -17.08
CA LEU A 140 -19.43 16.34 -15.65
C LEU A 140 -20.82 16.38 -15.02
N CYS A 141 -20.91 15.88 -13.81
CA CYS A 141 -22.12 15.88 -13.01
C CYS A 141 -22.43 17.28 -12.44
N THR A 142 -23.71 17.59 -12.19
CA THR A 142 -24.18 18.82 -11.56
C THR A 142 -25.14 18.53 -10.42
N GLY A 143 -25.28 19.50 -9.52
CA GLY A 143 -26.20 19.38 -8.40
C GLY A 143 -25.96 18.13 -7.54
N THR A 144 -27.00 17.40 -7.24
CA THR A 144 -26.96 16.19 -6.39
C THR A 144 -26.35 14.98 -7.08
N ALA A 145 -26.04 15.05 -8.37
CA ALA A 145 -25.30 14.00 -9.09
C ALA A 145 -23.80 14.03 -8.81
N ILE A 146 -23.25 15.16 -8.32
CA ILE A 146 -21.84 15.26 -7.91
C ILE A 146 -21.60 14.28 -6.76
N GLY A 147 -20.45 13.58 -6.78
CA GLY A 147 -20.03 12.67 -5.72
C GLY A 147 -19.64 13.38 -4.42
N THR A 148 -19.56 12.63 -3.36
CA THR A 148 -19.20 13.13 -2.02
C THR A 148 -17.84 12.59 -1.57
N VAL A 149 -17.19 13.32 -0.64
CA VAL A 149 -15.96 12.87 0.02
C VAL A 149 -16.22 12.75 1.51
N ARG A 150 -15.81 11.63 2.09
CA ARG A 150 -15.81 11.43 3.55
C ARG A 150 -14.52 10.78 4.03
N ARG A 151 -14.15 10.98 5.29
CA ARG A 151 -13.08 10.27 5.95
C ARG A 151 -13.61 9.00 6.63
N VAL A 152 -12.77 7.97 6.69
CA VAL A 152 -13.03 6.73 7.41
C VAL A 152 -11.97 6.59 8.49
N ASP A 153 -12.27 7.12 9.67
CA ASP A 153 -11.31 7.17 10.80
C ASP A 153 -11.01 5.79 11.40
N THR A 154 -11.83 4.78 11.09
CA THR A 154 -11.64 3.40 11.55
C THR A 154 -10.80 2.54 10.61
N ALA A 155 -10.39 3.05 9.45
CA ALA A 155 -9.74 2.24 8.41
C ALA A 155 -8.49 1.51 8.92
N LEU A 156 -7.62 2.22 9.64
CA LEU A 156 -6.39 1.62 10.18
C LEU A 156 -6.69 0.56 11.24
N SER A 157 -7.59 0.85 12.18
CA SER A 157 -7.99 -0.13 13.22
C SER A 157 -8.66 -1.35 12.62
N ASP A 158 -9.50 -1.17 11.60
CA ASP A 158 -10.14 -2.27 10.86
C ASP A 158 -9.12 -3.19 10.20
N TYR A 159 -8.05 -2.62 9.65
CA TYR A 159 -6.97 -3.40 9.04
C TYR A 159 -6.12 -4.12 10.09
N VAL A 160 -5.74 -3.44 11.19
CA VAL A 160 -4.99 -4.04 12.31
C VAL A 160 -5.79 -5.17 12.96
N ASP A 161 -7.09 -5.02 13.15
CA ASP A 161 -7.97 -6.07 13.65
C ASP A 161 -7.99 -7.30 12.76
N TYR A 162 -8.04 -7.09 11.45
CA TYR A 162 -7.94 -8.18 10.48
C TYR A 162 -6.60 -8.90 10.58
N LEU A 163 -5.47 -8.16 10.60
CA LEU A 163 -4.14 -8.76 10.68
C LEU A 163 -3.95 -9.55 11.97
N ALA A 164 -4.31 -8.97 13.11
CA ALA A 164 -4.19 -9.65 14.41
C ALA A 164 -4.97 -10.97 14.44
N LYS A 165 -6.18 -10.97 13.86
CA LYS A 165 -6.99 -12.19 13.74
C LYS A 165 -6.41 -13.19 12.75
N ALA A 166 -5.91 -12.72 11.60
CA ALA A 166 -5.36 -13.60 10.55
C ALA A 166 -4.05 -14.27 10.99
N ILE A 167 -3.19 -13.53 11.69
CA ILE A 167 -1.91 -14.04 12.19
C ILE A 167 -2.15 -15.07 13.29
N GLY A 168 -3.01 -14.75 14.27
CA GLY A 168 -3.35 -15.65 15.37
C GLY A 168 -2.15 -16.12 16.20
N ALA A 169 -0.99 -15.46 16.07
CA ALA A 169 0.25 -15.80 16.76
C ALA A 169 0.40 -14.99 18.05
N ASP A 170 1.02 -15.60 19.04
CA ASP A 170 1.48 -14.95 20.27
C ASP A 170 3.00 -14.73 20.15
N LEU A 171 3.41 -13.48 20.17
CA LEU A 171 4.81 -13.06 20.10
C LEU A 171 5.39 -12.70 21.48
N THR A 172 4.71 -13.09 22.56
CA THR A 172 5.15 -12.84 23.94
C THR A 172 6.55 -13.42 24.15
N GLY A 173 7.44 -12.60 24.70
CA GLY A 173 8.84 -12.95 24.97
C GLY A 173 9.81 -12.61 23.84
N LEU A 174 9.32 -12.21 22.66
CA LEU A 174 10.18 -11.74 21.59
C LEU A 174 10.46 -10.24 21.71
N ASN A 175 11.74 -9.87 21.55
CA ASN A 175 12.21 -8.48 21.49
C ASN A 175 12.56 -8.15 20.04
N ILE A 176 11.76 -7.32 19.39
CA ILE A 176 11.83 -7.10 17.94
C ILE A 176 12.13 -5.62 17.65
N ALA A 177 13.10 -5.36 16.76
CA ALA A 177 13.23 -4.05 16.13
C ALA A 177 12.34 -3.97 14.88
N ILE A 178 11.66 -2.84 14.70
CA ILE A 178 10.76 -2.62 13.55
C ILE A 178 11.11 -1.30 12.89
N ASP A 179 11.57 -1.38 11.64
CA ASP A 179 11.86 -0.21 10.80
C ASP A 179 10.68 0.03 9.85
N CYS A 180 9.99 1.14 10.04
CA CYS A 180 8.82 1.52 9.27
C CYS A 180 9.13 2.46 8.10
N ALA A 181 10.41 2.71 7.79
CA ALA A 181 10.85 3.55 6.67
C ALA A 181 10.29 5.00 6.71
N ASN A 182 9.85 5.51 7.84
CA ASN A 182 9.04 6.73 7.95
C ASN A 182 7.82 6.72 6.99
N GLY A 183 7.30 5.57 6.69
CA GLY A 183 6.25 5.31 5.70
C GLY A 183 4.92 4.91 6.33
N ALA A 184 4.07 4.30 5.52
CA ALA A 184 2.70 3.93 5.85
C ALA A 184 2.59 2.86 6.96
N ALA A 185 3.68 2.11 7.24
CA ALA A 185 3.71 1.15 8.34
C ALA A 185 3.82 1.80 9.73
N SER A 186 4.19 3.08 9.83
CA SER A 186 4.57 3.72 11.11
C SER A 186 3.51 3.57 12.19
N GLU A 187 2.27 3.87 11.89
CA GLU A 187 1.16 3.74 12.84
C GLU A 187 0.63 2.31 12.92
N ALA A 188 0.49 1.63 11.78
CA ALA A 188 -0.01 0.26 11.71
C ALA A 188 0.84 -0.72 12.53
N ALA A 189 2.17 -0.66 12.40
CA ALA A 189 3.09 -1.51 13.14
C ALA A 189 3.04 -1.21 14.65
N GLY A 190 2.96 0.06 15.02
CA GLY A 190 2.81 0.49 16.42
C GLY A 190 1.58 -0.05 17.11
N LEU A 191 0.50 -0.29 16.37
CA LEU A 191 -0.73 -0.88 16.88
C LEU A 191 -0.69 -2.42 16.86
N LEU A 192 -0.14 -3.02 15.80
CA LEU A 192 -0.20 -4.47 15.57
C LEU A 192 0.75 -5.27 16.47
N PHE A 193 2.04 -4.98 16.41
CA PHE A 193 3.06 -5.83 17.06
C PHE A 193 2.95 -5.87 18.59
N PRO A 194 2.70 -4.77 19.31
CA PRO A 194 2.43 -4.83 20.74
C PRO A 194 1.16 -5.62 21.08
N ARG A 195 0.14 -5.55 20.22
CA ARG A 195 -1.09 -6.33 20.39
C ARG A 195 -0.88 -7.84 20.26
N LEU A 196 0.14 -8.25 19.48
CA LEU A 196 0.57 -9.65 19.38
C LEU A 196 1.48 -10.09 20.52
N GLY A 197 1.79 -9.21 21.48
CA GLY A 197 2.59 -9.52 22.66
C GLY A 197 4.09 -9.27 22.51
N ALA A 198 4.59 -8.79 21.36
CA ALA A 198 6.00 -8.52 21.16
C ALA A 198 6.48 -7.31 21.98
N ALA A 199 7.69 -7.38 22.53
CA ALA A 199 8.42 -6.22 23.06
C ALA A 199 9.11 -5.51 21.89
N CYS A 200 8.58 -4.34 21.49
CA CYS A 200 8.98 -3.67 20.26
C CYS A 200 9.91 -2.50 20.49
N ARG A 201 10.88 -2.34 19.60
CA ARG A 201 11.69 -1.14 19.42
C ARG A 201 11.45 -0.61 18.01
N PHE A 202 10.91 0.59 17.89
CA PHE A 202 10.57 1.19 16.60
C PHE A 202 11.65 2.17 16.15
N ILE A 203 11.98 2.11 14.86
CA ILE A 203 12.80 3.10 14.14
C ILE A 203 12.08 3.48 12.83
N GLY A 204 12.39 4.66 12.29
CA GLY A 204 11.73 5.13 11.08
C GLY A 204 10.21 5.30 11.26
N THR A 205 9.77 5.88 12.38
CA THR A 205 8.34 6.07 12.72
C THR A 205 7.97 7.54 12.99
N ASP A 206 8.80 8.47 12.56
CA ASP A 206 8.56 9.91 12.70
C ASP A 206 8.53 10.59 11.32
N PRO A 207 7.48 10.32 10.51
CA PRO A 207 7.39 10.87 9.17
C PRO A 207 7.16 12.40 9.22
N ASP A 208 7.98 13.15 8.49
CA ASP A 208 7.86 14.61 8.33
C ASP A 208 7.37 15.05 6.95
N GLY A 209 7.01 14.09 6.10
CA GLY A 209 6.58 14.30 4.71
C GLY A 209 7.72 14.26 3.69
N GLY A 210 8.99 14.37 4.15
CA GLY A 210 10.18 14.41 3.32
C GLY A 210 11.13 13.23 3.53
N ASN A 211 11.07 12.56 4.66
CA ASN A 211 12.06 11.57 5.11
C ASN A 211 11.70 10.10 4.83
N ILE A 212 10.67 9.83 4.03
CA ILE A 212 10.28 8.46 3.67
C ILE A 212 11.42 7.73 2.95
N ASN A 213 11.74 6.51 3.38
CA ASN A 213 12.81 5.66 2.84
C ASN A 213 14.23 6.25 2.95
N GLU A 214 14.44 7.37 3.62
CA GLU A 214 15.75 8.03 3.70
C GLU A 214 16.68 7.29 4.67
N GLY A 215 17.57 6.45 4.09
CA GLY A 215 18.53 5.66 4.86
C GLY A 215 17.89 4.71 5.88
N CYS A 216 16.69 4.23 5.62
CA CYS A 216 15.93 3.32 6.47
C CYS A 216 15.03 2.41 5.61
N GLY A 217 14.36 1.47 6.28
CA GLY A 217 13.43 0.55 5.65
C GLY A 217 14.10 -0.62 4.93
N SER A 218 13.32 -1.38 4.17
CA SER A 218 13.72 -2.65 3.56
C SER A 218 14.82 -2.54 2.50
N THR A 219 15.10 -1.34 1.99
CA THR A 219 16.20 -1.09 1.05
C THR A 219 17.51 -0.66 1.72
N HIS A 220 17.53 -0.48 3.05
CA HIS A 220 18.68 0.00 3.84
C HIS A 220 18.76 -0.72 5.18
N LEU A 221 19.03 -2.04 5.15
CA LEU A 221 18.99 -2.91 6.34
C LEU A 221 20.15 -2.70 7.32
N ASP A 222 21.26 -2.08 6.91
CA ASP A 222 22.46 -1.95 7.75
C ASP A 222 22.17 -1.28 9.09
N LYS A 223 21.31 -0.25 9.09
CA LYS A 223 20.92 0.47 10.29
C LYS A 223 20.11 -0.41 11.24
N LEU A 224 19.15 -1.16 10.71
CA LEU A 224 18.35 -2.12 11.47
C LEU A 224 19.23 -3.25 12.02
N ALA A 225 20.12 -3.82 11.19
CA ALA A 225 21.04 -4.88 11.59
C ALA A 225 21.92 -4.47 12.76
N LYS A 226 22.53 -3.28 12.65
CA LYS A 226 23.33 -2.71 13.75
C LYS A 226 22.49 -2.50 14.99
N TYR A 227 21.28 -1.97 14.85
CA TYR A 227 20.40 -1.70 15.99
C TYR A 227 20.00 -2.97 16.73
N VAL A 228 19.70 -4.06 16.03
CA VAL A 228 19.38 -5.38 16.61
C VAL A 228 20.54 -5.89 17.42
N VAL A 229 21.76 -5.90 16.86
CA VAL A 229 22.96 -6.39 17.54
C VAL A 229 23.31 -5.55 18.75
N ASP A 230 23.35 -4.23 18.61
CA ASP A 230 23.74 -3.32 19.69
C ASP A 230 22.78 -3.38 20.89
N ASN A 231 21.52 -3.73 20.66
CA ASN A 231 20.49 -3.81 21.72
C ASN A 231 20.17 -5.25 22.16
N GLY A 232 20.85 -6.25 21.61
CA GLY A 232 20.65 -7.66 21.98
C GLY A 232 19.21 -8.14 21.71
N LEU A 233 18.62 -7.72 20.58
CA LEU A 233 17.26 -8.09 20.20
C LEU A 233 17.24 -9.43 19.46
N ASP A 234 16.09 -10.10 19.46
CA ASP A 234 15.94 -11.43 18.86
C ASP A 234 15.94 -11.37 17.32
N CYS A 235 15.35 -10.31 16.75
CA CYS A 235 15.33 -10.06 15.31
C CYS A 235 14.94 -8.62 14.99
N GLY A 236 15.02 -8.27 13.71
CA GLY A 236 14.47 -7.03 13.18
C GLY A 236 13.67 -7.26 11.92
N VAL A 237 12.65 -6.44 11.68
CA VAL A 237 11.87 -6.41 10.44
C VAL A 237 11.87 -5.00 9.87
N ALA A 238 11.96 -4.87 8.56
CA ALA A 238 11.94 -3.59 7.86
C ALA A 238 10.91 -3.61 6.74
N PHE A 239 10.12 -2.56 6.69
CA PHE A 239 9.15 -2.30 5.62
C PHE A 239 9.70 -1.26 4.64
N ASP A 240 9.13 -1.18 3.44
CA ASP A 240 9.32 -0.04 2.56
C ASP A 240 8.21 1.01 2.76
N GLY A 241 8.25 2.10 2.01
CA GLY A 241 7.42 3.28 2.25
C GLY A 241 5.91 3.03 2.24
N ASP A 242 5.42 2.07 1.46
CA ASP A 242 3.99 1.70 1.42
C ASP A 242 3.70 0.32 2.05
N ALA A 243 4.71 -0.29 2.66
CA ALA A 243 4.64 -1.52 3.45
C ALA A 243 4.04 -2.72 2.68
N ASP A 244 4.28 -2.81 1.38
CA ASP A 244 3.99 -4.00 0.58
C ASP A 244 5.19 -4.97 0.51
N ARG A 245 6.37 -4.54 1.00
CA ARG A 245 7.60 -5.33 1.11
C ARG A 245 8.08 -5.40 2.54
N CYS A 246 8.63 -6.55 2.90
CA CYS A 246 9.22 -6.79 4.22
C CYS A 246 10.49 -7.62 4.06
N LEU A 247 11.56 -7.17 4.70
CA LEU A 247 12.79 -7.94 4.91
C LEU A 247 13.08 -8.03 6.40
N ALA A 248 13.94 -8.97 6.78
CA ALA A 248 14.27 -9.17 8.18
C ALA A 248 15.79 -9.31 8.41
N VAL A 249 16.19 -9.18 9.66
CA VAL A 249 17.53 -9.50 10.14
C VAL A 249 17.43 -10.38 11.37
N ASP A 250 18.38 -11.30 11.52
CA ASP A 250 18.45 -12.16 12.69
C ASP A 250 19.15 -11.48 13.88
N GLU A 251 19.29 -12.18 15.00
CA GLU A 251 19.93 -11.73 16.23
C GLU A 251 21.41 -11.35 16.06
N LYS A 252 22.04 -11.74 14.96
CA LYS A 252 23.43 -11.41 14.60
C LYS A 252 23.54 -10.31 13.56
N GLY A 253 22.40 -9.70 13.17
CA GLY A 253 22.33 -8.69 12.14
C GLY A 253 22.48 -9.22 10.71
N ARG A 254 22.33 -10.53 10.50
CA ARG A 254 22.41 -11.14 9.16
C ARG A 254 21.07 -10.99 8.46
N GLU A 255 21.11 -10.60 7.21
CA GLU A 255 19.93 -10.44 6.38
C GLU A 255 19.16 -11.76 6.16
N ILE A 256 17.86 -11.71 6.36
CA ILE A 256 16.89 -12.71 5.99
C ILE A 256 16.13 -12.16 4.78
N ASP A 257 16.62 -12.52 3.60
CA ASP A 257 16.08 -12.09 2.32
C ASP A 257 14.75 -12.79 1.97
N GLY A 258 14.16 -12.40 0.84
CA GLY A 258 12.88 -12.95 0.41
C GLY A 258 12.90 -14.46 0.20
N ASP A 259 13.99 -15.03 -0.29
CA ASP A 259 14.11 -16.49 -0.49
C ASP A 259 14.12 -17.24 0.85
N LYS A 260 14.85 -16.71 1.85
CA LYS A 260 14.84 -17.26 3.20
C LYS A 260 13.47 -17.14 3.86
N ILE A 261 12.77 -16.00 3.68
CA ILE A 261 11.41 -15.81 4.19
C ILE A 261 10.46 -16.84 3.58
N ILE A 262 10.52 -17.05 2.27
CA ILE A 262 9.72 -18.07 1.58
C ILE A 262 10.03 -19.47 2.13
N ALA A 263 11.32 -19.80 2.31
CA ALA A 263 11.73 -21.09 2.85
C ALA A 263 11.22 -21.32 4.29
N ILE A 264 11.28 -20.29 5.16
CA ILE A 264 10.77 -20.35 6.54
C ILE A 264 9.26 -20.59 6.52
N LEU A 265 8.51 -19.83 5.73
CA LEU A 265 7.05 -19.95 5.64
C LEU A 265 6.62 -21.30 5.04
N ALA A 266 7.31 -21.75 3.98
CA ALA A 266 7.04 -23.04 3.37
C ALA A 266 7.29 -24.21 4.35
N LYS A 267 8.38 -24.12 5.12
CA LYS A 267 8.69 -25.12 6.16
C LYS A 267 7.62 -25.14 7.25
N ASP A 268 7.22 -23.98 7.76
CA ASP A 268 6.17 -23.87 8.79
C ASP A 268 4.84 -24.45 8.30
N LEU A 269 4.42 -24.11 7.09
CA LEU A 269 3.21 -24.65 6.47
C LEU A 269 3.30 -26.18 6.26
N LYS A 270 4.47 -26.68 5.88
CA LYS A 270 4.71 -28.13 5.73
C LYS A 270 4.62 -28.85 7.07
N ASP A 271 5.30 -28.34 8.09
CA ASP A 271 5.30 -28.92 9.44
C ASP A 271 3.88 -28.92 10.05
N ALA A 272 3.07 -27.92 9.71
CA ALA A 272 1.66 -27.81 10.09
C ALA A 272 0.70 -28.68 9.22
N GLY A 273 1.19 -29.35 8.18
CA GLY A 273 0.37 -30.12 7.24
C GLY A 273 -0.54 -29.25 6.37
N LYS A 274 -0.18 -27.97 6.17
CA LYS A 274 -0.96 -26.96 5.43
C LYS A 274 -0.34 -26.60 4.08
N LEU A 275 0.80 -27.16 3.70
CA LEU A 275 1.44 -26.90 2.42
C LEU A 275 0.81 -27.81 1.34
N PRO A 276 0.06 -27.26 0.36
CA PRO A 276 -0.58 -28.07 -0.67
C PRO A 276 0.46 -28.85 -1.48
N GLU A 277 0.26 -30.18 -1.60
CA GLU A 277 1.13 -31.09 -2.39
C GLU A 277 2.62 -31.00 -2.03
N ASP A 278 2.94 -30.55 -0.79
CA ASP A 278 4.32 -30.28 -0.35
C ASP A 278 5.10 -29.32 -1.30
N THR A 279 4.38 -28.43 -1.98
CA THR A 279 4.93 -27.60 -3.05
C THR A 279 4.90 -26.11 -2.69
N ALA A 280 6.08 -25.47 -2.77
CA ALA A 280 6.21 -24.01 -2.73
C ALA A 280 6.48 -23.47 -4.13
N VAL A 281 5.72 -22.45 -4.56
CA VAL A 281 5.93 -21.75 -5.83
C VAL A 281 6.80 -20.53 -5.59
N VAL A 282 7.87 -20.43 -6.35
CA VAL A 282 8.82 -19.31 -6.27
C VAL A 282 8.95 -18.60 -7.62
N THR A 283 9.65 -17.47 -7.67
CA THR A 283 9.87 -16.72 -8.91
C THR A 283 11.12 -17.20 -9.65
N VAL A 284 11.25 -16.78 -10.91
CA VAL A 284 12.48 -17.03 -11.70
C VAL A 284 13.72 -16.31 -11.13
N MET A 285 13.50 -15.34 -10.24
CA MET A 285 14.57 -14.60 -9.56
C MET A 285 15.01 -15.25 -8.26
N SER A 286 14.32 -16.29 -7.80
CA SER A 286 14.66 -16.98 -6.55
C SER A 286 15.96 -17.77 -6.70
N ASN A 287 16.72 -17.84 -5.61
CA ASN A 287 17.98 -18.56 -5.57
C ASN A 287 17.74 -20.07 -5.74
N LEU A 288 18.60 -20.73 -6.53
CA LEU A 288 18.52 -22.17 -6.78
C LEU A 288 19.10 -23.01 -5.64
N GLY A 289 19.76 -22.40 -4.67
CA GLY A 289 20.32 -23.08 -3.48
C GLY A 289 19.33 -23.17 -2.34
#